data_5e16f4dd7f4eedbc01767bd48f0684a0
#
_entry.id   5e16f4dd7f4eedbc01767bd48f0684a0
#
_cell.length_a   1.000
_cell.length_b   1.000
_cell.length_c   1.000
_cell.angle_alpha   90.00
_cell.angle_beta   90.00
_cell.angle_gamma   90.00
#
_symmetry.space_group_name_H-M   'P 1'
#
loop_
_entity.id
_entity.type
_entity.pdbx_description
1 polymer ?
#
loop_
_entity_poly.entity_id
_entity_poly.type
_entity_poly.pdbx_seq_one_letter_code
_entity_poly.pdbx_strand_id
1 'polypeptide(L)'
;MKKTIVIILLVVYLASIAVVNFFGLEVKVFDGITYVEGIQCNSITVQNESPVTVESQQMLGDKPLFIFDFIPADEDNPYTADAESIINNPNAVKINYEVLPHLANETSVKFEYDKETNEGAVVFHELSRTFVFLKPNRAITVTIRATDGSNVCAQIVLMGRVPKDNN
;
A
#
# COMPACT_ATOMS: atom_id res chain seq x y z
N MET A 1 27.01 -52.54 -37.62
CA MET A 1 26.71 -51.11 -37.60
C MET A 1 25.54 -50.74 -36.66
N LYS A 2 24.35 -51.32 -36.72
CA LYS A 2 23.21 -50.94 -35.88
C LYS A 2 23.47 -51.11 -34.36
N LYS A 3 24.14 -52.18 -33.94
CA LYS A 3 24.45 -52.43 -32.52
C LYS A 3 25.44 -51.39 -31.94
N THR A 4 26.41 -50.97 -32.74
CA THR A 4 27.41 -49.95 -32.31
C THR A 4 26.76 -48.58 -32.11
N ILE A 5 25.82 -48.19 -32.97
CA ILE A 5 25.08 -46.92 -32.83
C ILE A 5 24.23 -46.92 -31.56
N VAL A 6 23.56 -48.02 -31.25
CA VAL A 6 22.76 -48.13 -30.01
C VAL A 6 23.63 -48.00 -28.75
N ILE A 7 24.80 -48.61 -28.75
CA ILE A 7 25.74 -48.52 -27.63
C ILE A 7 26.22 -47.06 -27.43
N ILE A 8 26.57 -46.39 -28.54
CA ILE A 8 26.99 -44.97 -28.47
C ILE A 8 25.89 -44.08 -27.92
N LEU A 9 24.64 -44.25 -28.37
CA LEU A 9 23.50 -43.52 -27.89
C LEU A 9 23.25 -43.74 -26.39
N LEU A 10 23.40 -45.00 -25.93
CA LEU A 10 23.24 -45.36 -24.53
C LEU A 10 24.33 -44.69 -23.66
N VAL A 11 25.58 -44.67 -24.11
CA VAL A 11 26.69 -44.04 -23.43
C VAL A 11 26.48 -42.52 -23.32
N VAL A 12 26.06 -41.87 -24.40
CA VAL A 12 25.76 -40.44 -24.41
C VAL A 12 24.61 -40.12 -23.48
N TYR A 13 23.57 -40.95 -23.44
CA TYR A 13 22.45 -40.76 -22.52
C TYR A 13 22.85 -40.90 -21.06
N LEU A 14 23.65 -41.91 -20.69
CA LEU A 14 24.15 -42.10 -19.36
C LEU A 14 25.11 -40.98 -18.93
N ALA A 15 25.95 -40.49 -19.85
CA ALA A 15 26.83 -39.36 -19.60
C ALA A 15 26.01 -38.08 -19.36
N SER A 16 24.91 -37.87 -20.09
CA SER A 16 24.02 -36.73 -19.88
C SER A 16 23.39 -36.75 -18.48
N ILE A 17 22.95 -37.92 -18.01
CA ILE A 17 22.40 -38.08 -16.65
C ILE A 17 23.48 -37.81 -15.60
N ALA A 18 24.71 -38.29 -15.80
CA ALA A 18 25.80 -38.03 -14.87
C ALA A 18 26.16 -36.55 -14.81
N VAL A 19 26.17 -35.85 -15.95
CA VAL A 19 26.43 -34.41 -16.01
C VAL A 19 25.34 -33.63 -15.29
N VAL A 20 24.07 -33.97 -15.48
CA VAL A 20 22.95 -33.31 -14.80
C VAL A 20 23.03 -33.52 -13.27
N ASN A 21 23.41 -34.74 -12.83
CA ASN A 21 23.54 -35.01 -11.39
C ASN A 21 24.82 -34.41 -10.78
N PHE A 22 25.91 -34.33 -11.53
CA PHE A 22 27.21 -33.84 -11.01
C PHE A 22 27.34 -32.32 -11.02
N PHE A 23 26.76 -31.65 -12.00
CA PHE A 23 26.81 -30.20 -12.10
C PHE A 23 25.65 -29.51 -11.38
N GLY A 24 24.85 -30.28 -10.60
CA GLY A 24 23.85 -29.67 -9.78
C GLY A 24 22.98 -28.66 -10.55
N LEU A 25 22.58 -29.00 -11.77
CA LEU A 25 21.32 -28.50 -12.23
C LEU A 25 20.29 -29.14 -11.31
N GLU A 26 20.27 -28.68 -10.06
CA GLU A 26 19.03 -28.63 -9.33
C GLU A 26 18.10 -27.85 -10.25
N VAL A 27 17.46 -28.56 -11.18
CA VAL A 27 16.12 -28.19 -11.57
C VAL A 27 15.41 -28.29 -10.23
N LYS A 28 15.38 -27.19 -9.48
CA LYS A 28 14.41 -27.01 -8.44
C LYS A 28 13.10 -27.20 -9.20
N VAL A 29 12.63 -28.44 -9.20
CA VAL A 29 11.24 -28.69 -9.52
C VAL A 29 10.55 -27.73 -8.60
N PHE A 30 9.95 -26.70 -9.17
CA PHE A 30 9.04 -25.85 -8.48
C PHE A 30 7.89 -26.79 -8.06
N ASP A 31 8.10 -27.54 -7.01
CA ASP A 31 7.02 -27.96 -6.14
C ASP A 31 6.41 -26.63 -5.73
N GLY A 32 5.29 -26.29 -6.28
CA GLY A 32 4.67 -24.96 -6.31
C GLY A 32 4.58 -24.20 -4.98
N ILE A 33 5.46 -24.47 -4.05
CA ILE A 33 5.65 -23.81 -2.77
C ILE A 33 7.14 -23.96 -2.40
N THR A 34 8.04 -23.44 -3.23
CA THR A 34 9.28 -22.97 -2.63
C THR A 34 8.88 -21.67 -1.95
N TYR A 35 8.66 -21.70 -0.68
CA TYR A 35 8.82 -20.54 0.16
C TYR A 35 10.26 -20.05 -0.07
N VAL A 36 10.44 -19.21 -1.04
CA VAL A 36 11.47 -18.19 -0.95
C VAL A 36 11.07 -17.47 0.32
N GLU A 37 11.90 -17.47 1.36
CA GLU A 37 11.64 -16.63 2.52
C GLU A 37 11.27 -15.28 1.96
N GLY A 38 9.95 -14.96 2.05
CA GLY A 38 9.41 -13.85 1.31
C GLY A 38 10.11 -12.61 1.84
N ILE A 39 10.57 -11.75 0.95
CA ILE A 39 11.07 -10.47 1.35
C ILE A 39 9.88 -9.75 1.96
N GLN A 40 9.90 -9.62 3.29
CA GLN A 40 8.85 -8.98 4.05
C GLN A 40 8.99 -7.45 3.97
N CYS A 41 7.89 -6.77 4.21
CA CYS A 41 7.87 -5.33 4.40
C CYS A 41 8.76 -4.94 5.59
N ASN A 42 9.64 -3.98 5.38
CA ASN A 42 10.50 -3.41 6.42
C ASN A 42 10.03 -2.03 6.86
N SER A 43 9.40 -1.27 5.96
CA SER A 43 8.86 0.04 6.28
C SER A 43 7.74 0.43 5.31
N ILE A 44 6.88 1.33 5.77
CA ILE A 44 5.84 1.96 4.97
C ILE A 44 6.08 3.46 5.05
N THR A 45 6.25 4.09 3.89
CA THR A 45 6.41 5.54 3.79
C THR A 45 5.14 6.12 3.19
N VAL A 46 4.55 7.13 3.84
CA VAL A 46 3.38 7.84 3.31
C VAL A 46 3.85 9.01 2.47
N GLN A 47 3.37 9.05 1.23
CA GLN A 47 3.69 10.09 0.26
C GLN A 47 2.56 11.11 0.21
N ASN A 48 2.92 12.35 -0.03
CA ASN A 48 2.06 13.52 0.08
C ASN A 48 1.42 13.91 -1.27
N GLU A 49 0.98 12.94 -2.05
CA GLU A 49 0.29 13.19 -3.31
C GLU A 49 -1.22 13.03 -3.10
N SER A 50 -1.85 14.11 -2.72
CA SER A 50 -3.32 14.18 -2.63
C SER A 50 -3.85 15.18 -3.68
N PRO A 51 -5.07 14.99 -4.21
CA PRO A 51 -5.73 16.04 -4.97
C PRO A 51 -6.01 17.29 -4.11
N VAL A 52 -6.00 17.15 -2.78
CA VAL A 52 -6.07 18.25 -1.83
C VAL A 52 -4.67 18.66 -1.45
N THR A 53 -4.34 19.95 -1.57
CA THR A 53 -3.04 20.50 -1.18
C THR A 53 -2.84 20.36 0.31
N VAL A 54 -1.93 19.49 0.71
CA VAL A 54 -1.52 19.36 2.11
C VAL A 54 -0.45 20.42 2.38
N GLU A 55 -0.79 21.45 3.13
CA GLU A 55 0.08 22.63 3.31
C GLU A 55 1.38 22.36 4.06
N SER A 56 1.37 21.47 5.04
CA SER A 56 2.58 21.20 5.83
C SER A 56 2.52 19.87 6.56
N GLN A 57 3.67 19.19 6.59
CA GLN A 57 3.91 18.11 7.53
C GLN A 57 4.32 18.71 8.88
N GLN A 58 3.50 18.53 9.87
CA GLN A 58 3.81 18.82 11.27
C GLN A 58 3.81 17.51 12.05
N MET A 59 4.31 17.54 13.26
CA MET A 59 4.26 16.38 14.15
C MET A 59 3.21 16.61 15.22
N LEU A 60 2.35 15.61 15.44
CA LEU A 60 1.50 15.54 16.62
C LEU A 60 2.01 14.39 17.51
N GLY A 61 2.84 14.75 18.47
CA GLY A 61 3.64 13.77 19.20
C GLY A 61 4.72 13.19 18.29
N ASP A 62 4.68 11.87 18.09
CA ASP A 62 5.59 11.10 17.22
C ASP A 62 5.02 10.83 15.81
N LYS A 63 3.81 11.34 15.52
CA LYS A 63 3.09 11.06 14.28
C LYS A 63 3.10 12.26 13.36
N PRO A 64 3.38 12.06 12.05
CA PRO A 64 3.23 13.12 11.06
C PRO A 64 1.79 13.60 10.99
N LEU A 65 1.60 14.92 11.05
CA LEU A 65 0.31 15.58 10.94
C LEU A 65 0.17 16.22 9.56
N PHE A 66 -0.78 15.74 8.79
CA PHE A 66 -1.14 16.28 7.49
C PHE A 66 -2.37 17.18 7.63
N ILE A 67 -2.18 18.47 7.42
CA ILE A 67 -3.25 19.46 7.50
C ILE A 67 -3.63 19.87 6.09
N PHE A 68 -4.93 19.94 5.82
CA PHE A 68 -5.46 20.50 4.58
C PHE A 68 -6.58 21.50 4.89
N ASP A 69 -6.82 22.40 3.95
CA ASP A 69 -7.88 23.37 4.08
C ASP A 69 -9.23 22.73 3.78
N PHE A 70 -10.10 22.71 4.79
CA PHE A 70 -11.45 22.21 4.66
C PHE A 70 -12.35 23.27 4.02
N ILE A 71 -13.04 22.89 2.94
CA ILE A 71 -13.99 23.73 2.24
C ILE A 71 -15.39 23.37 2.73
N PRO A 72 -16.11 24.30 3.40
CA PRO A 72 -17.48 24.07 3.80
C PRO A 72 -18.41 23.84 2.62
N ALA A 73 -19.47 23.06 2.82
CA ALA A 73 -20.51 22.87 1.82
C ALA A 73 -21.30 24.18 1.67
N ASP A 74 -21.44 24.63 0.43
CA ASP A 74 -22.25 25.78 0.03
C ASP A 74 -22.89 25.53 -1.35
N GLU A 75 -23.58 26.54 -1.90
CA GLU A 75 -24.24 26.43 -3.20
C GLU A 75 -23.24 26.19 -4.34
N ASP A 76 -22.04 26.72 -4.23
CA ASP A 76 -20.97 26.58 -5.23
C ASP A 76 -20.24 25.24 -5.10
N ASN A 77 -20.25 24.64 -3.90
CA ASN A 77 -19.57 23.38 -3.57
C ASN A 77 -20.51 22.36 -2.93
N PRO A 78 -21.58 21.91 -3.62
CA PRO A 78 -22.56 20.99 -3.05
C PRO A 78 -21.97 19.61 -2.72
N TYR A 79 -20.90 19.22 -3.39
CA TYR A 79 -20.26 17.91 -3.18
C TYR A 79 -19.51 17.78 -1.86
N THR A 80 -19.23 18.87 -1.17
CA THR A 80 -18.51 18.83 0.11
C THR A 80 -19.27 18.09 1.20
N ALA A 81 -20.59 18.00 1.11
CA ALA A 81 -21.46 17.26 2.02
C ALA A 81 -21.68 15.79 1.60
N ASP A 82 -21.25 15.42 0.39
CA ASP A 82 -21.50 14.11 -0.19
C ASP A 82 -20.28 13.20 -0.03
N ALA A 83 -20.41 12.21 0.85
CA ALA A 83 -19.35 11.23 1.09
C ALA A 83 -19.13 10.28 -0.10
N GLU A 84 -20.09 10.09 -0.98
CA GLU A 84 -19.99 9.18 -2.13
C GLU A 84 -19.30 9.86 -3.33
N SER A 85 -19.31 11.18 -3.40
CA SER A 85 -18.71 11.96 -4.47
C SER A 85 -17.20 12.17 -4.28
N ILE A 86 -16.43 11.08 -4.28
CA ILE A 86 -14.98 11.12 -4.01
C ILE A 86 -14.23 12.02 -5.01
N ILE A 87 -14.58 11.94 -6.30
CA ILE A 87 -13.82 12.60 -7.38
C ILE A 87 -13.98 14.12 -7.32
N ASN A 88 -15.18 14.58 -7.00
CA ASN A 88 -15.54 16.00 -7.00
C ASN A 88 -15.55 16.61 -5.60
N ASN A 89 -15.28 15.82 -4.56
CA ASN A 89 -15.29 16.32 -3.20
C ASN A 89 -13.97 17.03 -2.88
N PRO A 90 -13.95 18.35 -2.63
CA PRO A 90 -12.72 19.08 -2.33
C PRO A 90 -12.09 18.68 -1.00
N ASN A 91 -12.85 18.00 -0.12
CA ASN A 91 -12.38 17.51 1.18
C ASN A 91 -11.99 16.02 1.12
N ALA A 92 -11.78 15.48 -0.08
CA ALA A 92 -11.30 14.12 -0.30
C ALA A 92 -9.78 14.06 -0.24
N VAL A 93 -9.25 13.31 0.70
CA VAL A 93 -7.80 13.12 0.90
C VAL A 93 -7.43 11.70 0.54
N LYS A 94 -6.71 11.52 -0.56
CA LYS A 94 -6.18 10.22 -0.97
C LYS A 94 -4.86 9.94 -0.25
N ILE A 95 -4.71 8.73 0.29
CA ILE A 95 -3.47 8.29 0.90
C ILE A 95 -2.64 7.52 -0.13
N ASN A 96 -1.49 8.08 -0.48
CA ASN A 96 -0.46 7.38 -1.24
C ASN A 96 0.62 6.89 -0.29
N TYR A 97 1.07 5.68 -0.51
CA TYR A 97 2.10 5.05 0.31
C TYR A 97 3.02 4.19 -0.55
N GLU A 98 4.19 3.96 -0.02
CA GLU A 98 5.21 3.10 -0.61
C GLU A 98 5.63 2.05 0.43
N VAL A 99 5.69 0.81 0.00
CA VAL A 99 6.16 -0.32 0.82
C VAL A 99 7.59 -0.64 0.44
N LEU A 100 8.47 -0.69 1.42
CA LEU A 100 9.87 -1.02 1.20
C LEU A 100 10.24 -2.35 1.88
N PRO A 101 11.12 -3.15 1.29
CA PRO A 101 11.75 -2.92 -0.02
C PRO A 101 10.77 -3.14 -1.19
N HIS A 102 11.02 -2.53 -2.33
CA HIS A 102 10.17 -2.66 -3.53
C HIS A 102 10.02 -4.09 -4.04
N LEU A 103 10.92 -4.98 -3.62
CA LEU A 103 10.89 -6.41 -3.92
C LEU A 103 10.11 -7.23 -2.88
N ALA A 104 9.40 -6.56 -1.94
CA ALA A 104 8.54 -7.26 -1.01
C ALA A 104 7.50 -8.11 -1.78
N ASN A 105 7.31 -9.34 -1.33
CA ASN A 105 6.41 -10.29 -2.00
C ASN A 105 4.95 -9.87 -1.93
N GLU A 106 4.60 -9.15 -0.86
CA GLU A 106 3.27 -8.60 -0.60
C GLU A 106 3.42 -7.11 -0.30
N THR A 107 2.78 -6.29 -1.10
CA THR A 107 2.76 -4.82 -0.92
C THR A 107 1.40 -4.29 -0.50
N SER A 108 0.46 -5.18 -0.23
CA SER A 108 -0.87 -4.81 0.24
C SER A 108 -0.83 -4.29 1.67
N VAL A 109 -1.66 -3.30 1.93
CA VAL A 109 -1.81 -2.73 3.25
C VAL A 109 -3.29 -2.62 3.63
N LYS A 110 -3.53 -2.59 4.93
CA LYS A 110 -4.83 -2.31 5.52
C LYS A 110 -4.81 -0.96 6.21
N PHE A 111 -5.87 -0.18 6.02
CA PHE A 111 -6.09 1.09 6.69
C PHE A 111 -6.99 0.88 7.91
N GLU A 112 -6.54 1.36 9.06
CA GLU A 112 -7.26 1.28 10.33
C GLU A 112 -7.41 2.67 10.91
N TYR A 113 -8.61 3.04 11.31
CA TYR A 113 -8.92 4.29 12.01
C TYR A 113 -10.14 4.10 12.90
N ASP A 114 -10.34 4.98 13.86
CA ASP A 114 -11.49 4.95 14.76
C ASP A 114 -12.76 5.42 14.01
N LYS A 115 -13.55 4.46 13.55
CA LYS A 115 -14.79 4.73 12.82
C LYS A 115 -15.90 5.23 13.75
N GLU A 116 -15.97 4.72 14.98
CA GLU A 116 -17.06 5.04 15.90
C GLU A 116 -17.03 6.50 16.32
N THR A 117 -15.85 6.99 16.74
CA THR A 117 -15.66 8.40 17.13
C THR A 117 -15.82 9.36 15.96
N ASN A 118 -15.60 8.91 14.73
CA ASN A 118 -15.64 9.74 13.51
C ASN A 118 -16.88 9.51 12.64
N GLU A 119 -17.88 8.79 13.14
CA GLU A 119 -19.12 8.55 12.41
C GLU A 119 -19.80 9.86 12.01
N GLY A 120 -20.20 9.94 10.73
CA GLY A 120 -20.81 11.14 10.13
C GLY A 120 -19.90 12.37 10.07
N ALA A 121 -18.60 12.22 10.34
CA ALA A 121 -17.62 13.28 10.16
C ALA A 121 -16.56 12.94 9.13
N VAL A 122 -16.20 11.65 9.02
CA VAL A 122 -15.21 11.16 8.05
C VAL A 122 -15.66 9.82 7.51
N VAL A 123 -15.56 9.65 6.19
CA VAL A 123 -15.86 8.39 5.50
C VAL A 123 -14.60 7.92 4.78
N PHE A 124 -14.32 6.63 4.84
CA PHE A 124 -13.20 6.02 4.14
C PHE A 124 -13.67 5.13 2.99
N HIS A 125 -13.16 5.40 1.81
CA HIS A 125 -13.37 4.62 0.60
C HIS A 125 -12.16 3.71 0.35
N GLU A 126 -12.32 2.45 0.65
CA GLU A 126 -11.23 1.47 0.65
C GLU A 126 -10.59 1.28 -0.73
N LEU A 127 -11.40 1.19 -1.79
CA LEU A 127 -10.90 0.97 -3.14
C LEU A 127 -10.01 2.10 -3.65
N SER A 128 -10.37 3.35 -3.35
CA SER A 128 -9.61 4.54 -3.75
C SER A 128 -8.57 4.97 -2.71
N ARG A 129 -8.58 4.38 -1.51
CA ARG A 129 -7.74 4.77 -0.36
C ARG A 129 -7.94 6.23 0.02
N THR A 130 -9.18 6.69 -0.02
CA THR A 130 -9.52 8.11 0.13
C THR A 130 -10.39 8.30 1.35
N PHE A 131 -10.01 9.26 2.20
CA PHE A 131 -10.81 9.76 3.30
C PHE A 131 -11.57 11.00 2.83
N VAL A 132 -12.87 11.03 3.05
CA VAL A 132 -13.72 12.19 2.76
C VAL A 132 -14.12 12.82 4.10
N PHE A 133 -13.75 14.06 4.31
CA PHE A 133 -14.09 14.81 5.49
C PHE A 133 -15.39 15.58 5.26
N LEU A 134 -16.39 15.32 6.09
CA LEU A 134 -17.71 15.98 6.02
C LEU A 134 -17.86 17.11 7.05
N LYS A 135 -16.97 17.16 8.04
CA LYS A 135 -16.97 18.18 9.10
C LYS A 135 -15.58 18.77 9.30
N PRO A 136 -15.48 20.08 9.50
CA PRO A 136 -14.21 20.77 9.73
C PRO A 136 -13.64 20.45 11.11
N ASN A 137 -12.35 20.79 11.28
CA ASN A 137 -11.62 20.74 12.54
C ASN A 137 -11.65 19.32 13.18
N ARG A 138 -11.70 18.31 12.33
CA ARG A 138 -11.57 16.90 12.73
C ARG A 138 -10.17 16.41 12.42
N ALA A 139 -9.57 15.76 13.41
CA ALA A 139 -8.32 15.05 13.27
C ALA A 139 -8.57 13.56 13.46
N ILE A 140 -8.08 12.76 12.53
CA ILE A 140 -8.14 11.30 12.63
C ILE A 140 -6.73 10.72 12.59
N THR A 141 -6.48 9.72 13.44
CA THR A 141 -5.27 8.90 13.32
C THR A 141 -5.55 7.74 12.40
N VAL A 142 -4.73 7.60 11.38
CA VAL A 142 -4.78 6.49 10.42
C VAL A 142 -3.55 5.63 10.62
N THR A 143 -3.76 4.33 10.83
CA THR A 143 -2.71 3.33 10.86
C THR A 143 -2.74 2.55 9.55
N ILE A 144 -1.63 2.54 8.85
CA ILE A 144 -1.42 1.80 7.61
C ILE A 144 -0.56 0.61 7.97
N ARG A 145 -1.11 -0.59 7.87
CA ARG A 145 -0.46 -1.84 8.31
C ARG A 145 -0.20 -2.76 7.13
N ALA A 146 1.01 -3.30 7.03
CA ALA A 146 1.34 -4.35 6.07
C ALA A 146 0.53 -5.62 6.33
N THR A 147 0.12 -6.31 5.26
CA THR A 147 -0.67 -7.55 5.35
C THR A 147 0.18 -8.82 5.19
N ASP A 148 1.49 -8.68 5.00
CA ASP A 148 2.47 -9.75 4.81
C ASP A 148 2.88 -10.48 6.10
N GLY A 149 2.29 -10.14 7.24
CA GLY A 149 2.62 -10.71 8.54
C GLY A 149 3.85 -10.10 9.23
N SER A 150 4.52 -9.12 8.63
CA SER A 150 5.68 -8.42 9.23
C SER A 150 5.32 -7.57 10.45
N ASN A 151 4.04 -7.25 10.64
CA ASN A 151 3.54 -6.29 11.64
C ASN A 151 4.04 -4.84 11.46
N VAL A 152 4.67 -4.54 10.34
CA VAL A 152 5.11 -3.19 10.02
C VAL A 152 3.91 -2.29 9.81
N CYS A 153 3.94 -1.12 10.42
CA CYS A 153 2.90 -0.12 10.25
C CYS A 153 3.49 1.30 10.22
N ALA A 154 2.77 2.19 9.54
CA ALA A 154 2.99 3.63 9.61
C ALA A 154 1.75 4.27 10.22
N GLN A 155 1.93 5.32 11.01
CA GLN A 155 0.82 6.09 11.57
C GLN A 155 0.93 7.54 11.12
N ILE A 156 -0.19 8.09 10.71
CA ILE A 156 -0.33 9.50 10.34
C ILE A 156 -1.55 10.10 11.01
N VAL A 157 -1.58 11.41 11.11
CA VAL A 157 -2.77 12.17 11.52
C VAL A 157 -3.21 13.02 10.34
N LEU A 158 -4.48 12.93 9.96
CA LEU A 158 -5.10 13.78 8.96
C LEU A 158 -6.02 14.78 9.66
N MET A 159 -5.96 16.05 9.28
CA MET A 159 -6.80 17.12 9.85
C MET A 159 -7.26 18.09 8.77
N GLY A 160 -8.58 18.18 8.61
CA GLY A 160 -9.20 19.25 7.82
C GLY A 160 -9.51 20.47 8.70
N ARG A 161 -8.91 21.61 8.42
CA ARG A 161 -9.17 22.86 9.16
C ARG A 161 -9.82 23.88 8.22
N VAL A 162 -10.71 24.69 8.77
CA VAL A 162 -11.19 25.87 8.06
C VAL A 162 -10.07 26.92 8.05
N PRO A 163 -9.66 27.44 6.89
CA PRO A 163 -8.71 28.53 6.82
C PRO A 163 -9.21 29.70 7.69
N LYS A 164 -8.30 30.32 8.45
CA LYS A 164 -8.63 31.59 9.08
C LYS A 164 -8.62 32.65 7.99
N ASP A 165 -9.75 33.28 7.76
CA ASP A 165 -9.79 34.47 6.92
C ASP A 165 -8.77 35.46 7.44
N ASN A 166 -7.73 35.69 6.66
CA ASN A 166 -6.78 36.76 6.94
C ASN A 166 -7.47 38.08 6.54
N ASN A 167 -8.33 38.59 7.41
CA ASN A 167 -8.80 39.97 7.35
C ASN A 167 -7.72 40.92 7.88
#